data_6c1a66c2c54e647e4d6c462d0a468ae0
#
_entry.id   6c1a66c2c54e647e4d6c462d0a468ae0
#
_cell.length_a   1.000
_cell.length_b   1.000
_cell.length_c   1.000
_cell.angle_alpha   90.00
_cell.angle_beta   90.00
_cell.angle_gamma   90.00
#
_symmetry.space_group_name_H-M   'P 1'
#
loop_
_entity.id
_entity.type
_entity.pdbx_description
1 polymer ?
#
loop_
_entity_poly.entity_id
_entity_poly.type
_entity_poly.pdbx_seq_one_letter_code
_entity_poly.pdbx_strand_id
1 'polypeptide(L)'
;MSEKSSNQGVLFLKEVNGKWVWFKDGDEKTDLKYEGEISNEVPNGQGTLTYPDGQKYEGEWKDGEWNGQGIFTISDGTKYVGEFKDGTDWNTTGYDKDGNIIGRYVNGTEQ
;
A
#
# COMPACT_ATOMS: atom_id res chain seq x y z
N MET A 1 -10.56 0.15 29.14
CA MET A 1 -10.32 -0.20 28.45
C MET A 1 -9.69 0.05 27.67
N SER A 2 -9.29 -0.11 27.55
CA SER A 2 -8.61 0.12 26.76
C SER A 2 -8.89 0.14 25.60
N GLU A 3 -8.70 0.74 25.01
CA GLU A 3 -8.95 0.75 23.83
C GLU A 3 -8.18 0.36 22.93
N LYS A 4 -8.32 -0.15 22.35
CA LYS A 4 -7.62 -0.51 21.41
C LYS A 4 -7.32 0.56 20.56
N SER A 5 -6.11 0.75 20.19
CA SER A 5 -5.67 1.88 19.42
C SER A 5 -5.99 1.76 17.95
N SER A 6 -6.19 0.57 17.45
CA SER A 6 -6.49 0.40 16.03
C SER A 6 -7.62 -0.58 15.82
N ASN A 7 -8.33 -0.41 14.73
CA ASN A 7 -9.38 -1.31 14.33
C ASN A 7 -8.96 -1.99 13.04
N GLN A 8 -9.14 -3.31 13.01
CA GLN A 8 -8.89 -4.07 11.80
C GLN A 8 -10.13 -4.03 10.94
N GLY A 9 -9.97 -3.87 9.65
CA GLY A 9 -11.12 -3.83 8.78
C GLY A 9 -10.76 -3.86 7.31
N VAL A 10 -11.77 -3.63 6.49
CA VAL A 10 -11.65 -3.67 5.03
C VAL A 10 -12.18 -2.36 4.48
N LEU A 11 -11.43 -1.78 3.55
CA LEU A 11 -11.83 -0.59 2.84
C LEU A 11 -11.59 -0.80 1.35
N PHE A 12 -12.27 -0.02 0.54
CA PHE A 12 -12.09 -0.06 -0.91
C PHE A 12 -11.71 1.32 -1.41
N LEU A 13 -10.77 1.37 -2.33
CA LEU A 13 -10.31 2.62 -2.90
C LEU A 13 -10.89 2.75 -4.29
N LYS A 14 -11.63 3.81 -4.54
CA LYS A 14 -12.28 4.07 -5.81
C LYS A 14 -11.98 5.47 -6.29
N GLU A 15 -11.91 5.64 -7.60
CA GLU A 15 -11.73 6.96 -8.18
C GLU A 15 -13.10 7.59 -8.41
N VAL A 16 -13.29 8.79 -7.87
CA VAL A 16 -14.54 9.53 -8.02
C VAL A 16 -14.19 10.93 -8.48
N ASN A 17 -14.62 11.28 -9.68
CA ASN A 17 -14.36 12.59 -10.25
C ASN A 17 -12.87 12.96 -10.23
N GLY A 18 -12.03 12.00 -10.57
CA GLY A 18 -10.58 12.21 -10.64
C GLY A 18 -9.84 12.14 -9.32
N LYS A 19 -10.54 11.83 -8.25
CA LYS A 19 -9.92 11.70 -6.93
C LYS A 19 -10.11 10.32 -6.36
N TRP A 20 -9.11 9.83 -5.65
CA TRP A 20 -9.19 8.51 -5.00
C TRP A 20 -9.80 8.67 -3.62
N VAL A 21 -10.85 7.91 -3.35
CA VAL A 21 -11.62 8.02 -2.12
C VAL A 21 -11.81 6.64 -1.50
N TRP A 22 -11.71 6.56 -0.17
CA TRP A 22 -11.89 5.33 0.58
C TRP A 22 -13.36 5.11 0.90
N PHE A 23 -13.83 3.88 0.67
CA PHE A 23 -15.22 3.49 0.92
C PHE A 23 -15.25 2.22 1.75
N LYS A 24 -16.31 2.05 2.53
CA LYS A 24 -16.49 0.81 3.30
C LYS A 24 -16.96 -0.34 2.45
N ASP A 25 -17.62 -0.06 1.34
CA ASP A 25 -18.14 -1.08 0.45
C ASP A 25 -17.54 -0.96 -0.92
N GLY A 26 -17.36 -2.08 -1.58
CA GLY A 26 -16.82 -2.09 -2.92
C GLY A 26 -16.78 -3.49 -3.50
N ASP A 27 -16.15 -3.60 -4.67
CA ASP A 27 -16.05 -4.86 -5.39
C ASP A 27 -14.58 -5.12 -5.68
N GLU A 28 -14.01 -6.16 -5.08
CA GLU A 28 -12.58 -6.43 -5.24
C GLU A 28 -12.20 -6.79 -6.68
N LYS A 29 -13.17 -7.03 -7.55
CA LYS A 29 -12.88 -7.30 -8.96
C LYS A 29 -12.60 -6.03 -9.73
N THR A 30 -13.09 -4.90 -9.26
CA THR A 30 -12.95 -3.62 -9.96
C THR A 30 -12.30 -2.54 -9.13
N ASP A 31 -12.34 -2.65 -7.80
CA ASP A 31 -11.79 -1.65 -6.90
C ASP A 31 -10.55 -2.17 -6.20
N LEU A 32 -9.71 -1.27 -5.71
CA LEU A 32 -8.59 -1.68 -4.88
C LEU A 32 -9.11 -2.01 -3.49
N LYS A 33 -8.63 -3.09 -2.91
CA LYS A 33 -9.12 -3.58 -1.61
C LYS A 33 -8.04 -3.48 -0.56
N TYR A 34 -8.34 -2.81 0.54
CA TYR A 34 -7.43 -2.69 1.68
C TYR A 34 -7.91 -3.58 2.81
N GLU A 35 -6.96 -4.29 3.44
CA GLU A 35 -7.24 -5.08 4.62
C GLU A 35 -6.16 -4.79 5.66
N GLY A 36 -6.56 -4.32 6.82
CA GLY A 36 -5.59 -4.00 7.87
C GLY A 36 -6.13 -3.01 8.86
N GLU A 37 -5.21 -2.28 9.48
CA GLU A 37 -5.56 -1.32 10.52
C GLU A 37 -6.14 -0.05 9.92
N ILE A 38 -7.19 0.45 10.56
CA ILE A 38 -7.93 1.61 10.10
C ILE A 38 -8.10 2.58 11.25
N SER A 39 -7.93 3.86 10.95
CA SER A 39 -8.19 4.92 11.92
C SER A 39 -8.78 6.11 11.17
N ASN A 40 -9.85 6.68 11.70
CA ASN A 40 -10.53 7.80 11.04
C ASN A 40 -10.95 7.47 9.61
N GLU A 41 -11.38 6.21 9.42
CA GLU A 41 -11.95 5.73 8.16
C GLU A 41 -10.93 5.64 7.01
N VAL A 42 -9.64 5.65 7.29
CA VAL A 42 -8.60 5.45 6.30
C VAL A 42 -7.55 4.48 6.83
N PRO A 43 -6.76 3.86 5.95
CA PRO A 43 -5.66 3.00 6.39
C PRO A 43 -4.68 3.74 7.28
N ASN A 44 -4.31 3.12 8.39
CA ASN A 44 -3.37 3.73 9.32
C ASN A 44 -2.81 2.61 10.20
N GLY A 45 -1.51 2.34 10.08
CA GLY A 45 -0.86 1.22 10.75
C GLY A 45 -0.45 0.18 9.73
N GLN A 46 -0.59 -1.10 10.06
CA GLN A 46 -0.18 -2.19 9.15
C GLN A 46 -1.36 -2.63 8.29
N GLY A 47 -1.11 -2.83 7.01
CA GLY A 47 -2.17 -3.31 6.14
C GLY A 47 -1.71 -3.64 4.73
N THR A 48 -2.62 -4.25 3.97
CA THR A 48 -2.35 -4.71 2.61
C THR A 48 -3.38 -4.13 1.65
N LEU A 49 -2.91 -3.51 0.57
CA LEU A 49 -3.77 -3.03 -0.51
C LEU A 49 -3.55 -3.94 -1.72
N THR A 50 -4.62 -4.51 -2.24
CA THR A 50 -4.57 -5.39 -3.40
C THR A 50 -5.30 -4.74 -4.56
N TYR A 51 -4.63 -4.70 -5.72
CA TYR A 51 -5.20 -4.16 -6.94
C TYR A 51 -5.93 -5.29 -7.69
N PRO A 52 -6.95 -4.97 -8.48
CA PRO A 52 -7.64 -6.00 -9.26
C PRO A 52 -6.72 -6.79 -10.18
N ASP A 53 -5.62 -6.21 -10.65
CA ASP A 53 -4.69 -6.87 -11.55
C ASP A 53 -3.62 -7.69 -10.83
N GLY A 54 -3.68 -7.77 -9.51
CA GLY A 54 -2.75 -8.58 -8.74
C GLY A 54 -1.59 -7.83 -8.12
N GLN A 55 -1.45 -6.55 -8.41
CA GLN A 55 -0.43 -5.75 -7.73
C GLN A 55 -0.81 -5.62 -6.26
N LYS A 56 0.17 -5.39 -5.39
CA LYS A 56 -0.10 -5.40 -3.96
C LYS A 56 0.93 -4.56 -3.21
N TYR A 57 0.47 -3.77 -2.24
CA TYR A 57 1.34 -3.12 -1.28
C TYR A 57 1.06 -3.69 0.11
N GLU A 58 2.11 -4.12 0.80
CA GLU A 58 2.01 -4.63 2.16
C GLU A 58 2.96 -3.85 3.03
N GLY A 59 2.48 -3.25 4.10
CA GLY A 59 3.37 -2.53 4.98
C GLY A 59 2.66 -1.49 5.80
N GLU A 60 3.40 -0.44 6.11
CA GLU A 60 2.93 0.60 7.00
C GLU A 60 2.19 1.68 6.26
N TRP A 61 1.15 2.19 6.91
CA TRP A 61 0.27 3.22 6.36
C TRP A 61 0.15 4.36 7.33
N LYS A 62 -0.04 5.55 6.82
CA LYS A 62 -0.32 6.72 7.64
C LYS A 62 -1.30 7.61 6.89
N ASP A 63 -2.45 7.87 7.52
CA ASP A 63 -3.47 8.77 6.97
C ASP A 63 -3.83 8.43 5.53
N GLY A 64 -3.97 7.14 5.23
CA GLY A 64 -4.40 6.68 3.92
C GLY A 64 -3.31 6.51 2.90
N GLU A 65 -2.05 6.71 3.26
CA GLU A 65 -0.93 6.60 2.33
C GLU A 65 0.15 5.65 2.81
N TRP A 66 0.87 5.05 1.87
CA TRP A 66 2.02 4.21 2.19
C TRP A 66 3.05 5.07 2.91
N ASN A 67 3.50 4.62 4.07
CA ASN A 67 4.43 5.42 4.84
C ASN A 67 5.15 4.52 5.83
N GLY A 68 6.47 4.37 5.67
CA GLY A 68 7.27 3.50 6.51
C GLY A 68 7.72 2.28 5.75
N GLN A 69 7.95 1.18 6.44
CA GLN A 69 8.47 -0.03 5.82
C GLN A 69 7.38 -0.77 5.06
N GLY A 70 7.70 -1.24 3.86
CA GLY A 70 6.71 -1.95 3.08
C GLY A 70 7.31 -2.68 1.89
N ILE A 71 6.43 -3.39 1.17
CA ILE A 71 6.77 -4.14 -0.03
C ILE A 71 5.69 -3.89 -1.05
N PHE A 72 6.07 -3.39 -2.22
CA PHE A 72 5.16 -3.26 -3.34
C PHE A 72 5.49 -4.33 -4.36
N THR A 73 4.52 -5.18 -4.68
CA THR A 73 4.70 -6.27 -5.64
C THR A 73 3.91 -5.96 -6.90
N ILE A 74 4.59 -6.04 -8.04
CA ILE A 74 3.96 -5.86 -9.34
C ILE A 74 3.49 -7.22 -9.83
N SER A 75 2.51 -7.24 -10.73
CA SER A 75 1.89 -8.48 -11.16
C SER A 75 2.85 -9.49 -11.81
N ASP A 76 3.99 -9.05 -12.33
CA ASP A 76 4.98 -9.96 -12.91
C ASP A 76 5.95 -10.54 -11.88
N GLY A 77 5.77 -10.20 -10.60
CA GLY A 77 6.62 -10.72 -9.53
C GLY A 77 7.74 -9.78 -9.11
N THR A 78 7.90 -8.64 -9.77
CA THR A 78 8.88 -7.63 -9.36
C THR A 78 8.46 -7.04 -8.02
N LYS A 79 9.42 -6.82 -7.12
CA LYS A 79 9.13 -6.27 -5.80
C LYS A 79 10.02 -5.08 -5.50
N TYR A 80 9.44 -4.09 -4.83
CA TYR A 80 10.18 -2.96 -4.30
C TYR A 80 10.06 -3.02 -2.79
N VAL A 81 11.18 -3.11 -2.09
CA VAL A 81 11.24 -3.37 -0.65
C VAL A 81 11.99 -2.26 0.04
N GLY A 82 11.43 -1.73 1.10
CA GLY A 82 12.13 -0.74 1.91
C GLY A 82 11.20 0.32 2.45
N GLU A 83 11.66 1.56 2.44
CA GLU A 83 10.92 2.66 3.03
C GLU A 83 10.13 3.42 1.96
N PHE A 84 8.85 3.64 2.29
CA PHE A 84 7.94 4.43 1.45
C PHE A 84 7.57 5.70 2.22
N LYS A 85 7.25 6.74 1.50
CA LYS A 85 6.88 8.02 2.11
C LYS A 85 5.88 8.73 1.22
N ASP A 86 4.79 9.19 1.84
CA ASP A 86 3.74 9.94 1.14
C ASP A 86 3.24 9.22 -0.10
N GLY A 87 3.07 7.89 0.02
CA GLY A 87 2.50 7.09 -1.04
C GLY A 87 3.45 6.66 -2.14
N THR A 88 4.74 6.87 -1.98
CA THR A 88 5.70 6.54 -3.04
C THR A 88 7.00 5.99 -2.47
N ASP A 89 7.82 5.40 -3.34
CA ASP A 89 9.14 4.88 -2.96
C ASP A 89 9.99 6.00 -2.39
N TRP A 90 10.65 5.75 -1.28
CA TRP A 90 11.56 6.70 -0.69
C TRP A 90 12.97 6.14 -0.68
N ASN A 91 13.18 5.06 0.09
CA ASN A 91 14.44 4.33 0.08
C ASN A 91 14.10 2.87 -0.11
N THR A 92 14.05 2.42 -1.36
CA THR A 92 13.66 1.05 -1.67
C THR A 92 14.66 0.41 -2.63
N THR A 93 14.68 -0.93 -2.62
CA THR A 93 15.45 -1.70 -3.57
C THR A 93 14.48 -2.56 -4.37
N GLY A 94 14.63 -2.53 -5.69
CA GLY A 94 13.79 -3.33 -6.58
C GLY A 94 14.45 -4.66 -6.91
N TYR A 95 13.63 -5.71 -6.92
CA TYR A 95 14.09 -7.07 -7.23
C TYR A 95 13.18 -7.65 -8.31
N ASP A 96 13.76 -8.40 -9.24
CA ASP A 96 12.95 -9.11 -10.21
C ASP A 96 12.38 -10.37 -9.54
N LYS A 97 11.59 -11.14 -10.27
CA LYS A 97 10.91 -12.32 -9.70
C LYS A 97 11.90 -13.38 -9.23
N ASP A 98 13.14 -13.34 -9.71
CA ASP A 98 14.17 -14.30 -9.32
C ASP A 98 15.08 -13.77 -8.20
N GLY A 99 14.77 -12.58 -7.68
CA GLY A 99 15.51 -12.02 -6.57
C GLY A 99 16.72 -11.18 -6.96
N ASN A 100 16.90 -10.89 -8.24
CA ASN A 100 18.01 -10.06 -8.68
C ASN A 100 17.67 -8.59 -8.51
N ILE A 101 18.65 -7.80 -8.05
CA ILE A 101 18.44 -6.36 -7.88
C ILE A 101 18.35 -5.69 -9.25
N ILE A 102 17.30 -4.91 -9.46
CA ILE A 102 17.09 -4.22 -10.73
C ILE A 102 17.12 -2.70 -10.61
N GLY A 103 17.14 -2.17 -9.39
CA GLY A 103 17.23 -0.72 -9.22
C GLY A 103 17.02 -0.32 -7.77
N ARG A 104 17.14 0.98 -7.53
CA ARG A 104 16.99 1.55 -6.19
C ARG A 104 16.41 2.94 -6.26
N TYR A 105 15.71 3.31 -5.20
CA TYR A 105 15.32 4.68 -4.95
C TYR A 105 16.06 5.14 -3.71
N VAL A 106 16.58 6.36 -3.74
CA VAL A 106 17.25 6.97 -2.60
C VAL A 106 16.66 8.36 -2.44
N ASN A 107 16.05 8.61 -1.27
CA ASN A 107 15.38 9.87 -0.97
C ASN A 107 14.38 10.24 -2.07
N GLY A 108 13.65 9.24 -2.56
CA GLY A 108 12.60 9.45 -3.54
C GLY A 108 13.06 9.57 -4.98
N THR A 109 14.35 9.43 -5.23
CA THR A 109 14.89 9.56 -6.59
C THR A 109 15.41 8.22 -7.08
N GLU A 110 14.96 7.84 -8.27
CA GLU A 110 15.41 6.60 -8.87
C GLU A 110 16.88 6.72 -9.26
N GLN A 111 17.64 5.71 -8.91
CA GLN A 111 19.09 5.68 -9.17
C GLN A 111 19.43 4.99 -10.47
#